data_8390249acdfb8baf3932e500cd88aaed
#
_entry.id   8390249acdfb8baf3932e500cd88aaed
#
_cell.length_a   1.000
_cell.length_b   1.000
_cell.length_c   1.000
_cell.angle_alpha   90.00
_cell.angle_beta   90.00
_cell.angle_gamma   90.00
#
_symmetry.space_group_name_H-M   'P 1'
#
loop_
_entity.id
_entity.type
_entity.pdbx_description
1 polymer ?
#
loop_
_entity_poly.entity_id
_entity_poly.type
_entity_poly.pdbx_seq_one_letter_code
_entity_poly.pdbx_strand_id
1 'polypeptide(L)'
;MKSLFALVIFFVCSIIAFSQETTTVELIVYTHLPDDSSAVYVTGNNPIIGNWDPGFYRLDQKNDSTWQTKIDLPVNTKLEFKFTLGNWKSEALDDYKTVPKNNSLKVLSDTTLKFSISFWKDEKEKNTFGQITGDVKYHHLLSKFGILPRDIIVWLPPGYEKNNERRYPVLYMQDGQNIFDPSTSSFGVDWQLDENADTLIRQGLIEPIIIVGIYNTRFRSSEYGINDTSLAYKKFVVKELKPFIDSTYRTKPQGDFNAVAGSSLGGLIAFELAWENPDIFSKCACISPAFNISRFNYIPFVQNQDSAKKQIRIYIDLGGKGVDTLLLPGADEMISALKEKGYKEGIDLYYKFFPGANHFEKDWSERVWRILIYLFGTEKGKRLL
;
A
#
# COMPACT_ATOMS: atom_id res chain seq x y z
N MET A 1 49.67 -66.71 33.15
CA MET A 1 49.92 -65.70 32.12
C MET A 1 48.96 -65.95 30.98
N LYS A 2 47.90 -65.18 30.87
CA LYS A 2 46.92 -65.21 29.74
C LYS A 2 46.99 -63.84 29.07
N SER A 3 47.57 -63.82 27.87
CA SER A 3 47.63 -62.58 27.04
C SER A 3 46.31 -62.39 26.31
N LEU A 4 45.72 -61.20 26.49
CA LEU A 4 44.51 -60.77 25.84
C LEU A 4 44.89 -60.02 24.57
N PHE A 5 44.51 -60.53 23.38
CA PHE A 5 44.62 -59.83 22.14
C PHE A 5 43.38 -58.95 21.94
N ALA A 6 43.56 -57.66 21.93
CA ALA A 6 42.53 -56.74 21.57
C ALA A 6 42.53 -56.50 20.05
N LEU A 7 41.43 -56.87 19.38
CA LEU A 7 41.20 -56.66 17.97
C LEU A 7 40.60 -55.25 17.80
N VAL A 8 41.35 -54.31 17.24
CA VAL A 8 40.86 -52.98 16.87
C VAL A 8 40.31 -53.04 15.46
N ILE A 9 38.97 -52.96 15.34
CA ILE A 9 38.29 -52.87 14.06
C ILE A 9 38.23 -51.39 13.66
N PHE A 10 38.96 -51.00 12.64
CA PHE A 10 38.85 -49.69 11.99
C PHE A 10 37.61 -49.68 11.07
N PHE A 11 36.57 -48.93 11.46
CA PHE A 11 35.43 -48.62 10.59
C PHE A 11 35.85 -47.48 9.66
N VAL A 12 36.17 -47.78 8.41
CA VAL A 12 36.36 -46.77 7.36
C VAL A 12 34.97 -46.35 6.87
N CYS A 13 34.49 -45.23 7.36
CA CYS A 13 33.27 -44.61 6.87
C CYS A 13 33.59 -43.93 5.53
N SER A 14 33.28 -44.61 4.43
CA SER A 14 33.36 -44.00 3.09
C SER A 14 32.26 -42.97 2.96
N ILE A 15 32.61 -41.69 3.08
CA ILE A 15 31.70 -40.59 2.76
C ILE A 15 31.55 -40.59 1.22
N ILE A 16 30.46 -41.13 0.72
CA ILE A 16 30.05 -40.96 -0.68
C ILE A 16 29.54 -39.52 -0.80
N ALA A 17 30.40 -38.63 -1.26
CA ALA A 17 29.97 -37.29 -1.67
C ALA A 17 29.13 -37.44 -2.94
N PHE A 18 27.81 -37.35 -2.81
CA PHE A 18 26.92 -37.15 -3.96
C PHE A 18 27.25 -35.78 -4.54
N SER A 19 27.94 -35.73 -5.67
CA SER A 19 28.03 -34.51 -6.49
C SER A 19 26.62 -34.20 -6.97
N GLN A 20 26.03 -33.14 -6.44
CA GLN A 20 24.75 -32.67 -6.92
C GLN A 20 24.94 -32.13 -8.34
N GLU A 21 24.15 -32.61 -9.30
CA GLU A 21 24.20 -32.15 -10.67
C GLU A 21 23.89 -30.65 -10.71
N THR A 22 24.80 -29.86 -11.29
CA THR A 22 24.66 -28.41 -11.44
C THR A 22 24.41 -28.05 -12.88
N THR A 23 23.73 -26.94 -13.10
CA THR A 23 23.44 -26.36 -14.40
C THR A 23 23.65 -24.86 -14.36
N THR A 24 23.94 -24.25 -15.48
CA THR A 24 24.29 -22.84 -15.60
C THR A 24 23.08 -21.99 -15.93
N VAL A 25 22.79 -21.00 -15.10
CA VAL A 25 21.83 -19.92 -15.39
C VAL A 25 22.59 -18.67 -15.80
N GLU A 26 22.41 -18.24 -17.04
CA GLU A 26 22.95 -17.00 -17.56
C GLU A 26 21.91 -15.88 -17.48
N LEU A 27 22.26 -14.77 -16.84
CA LEU A 27 21.43 -13.57 -16.75
C LEU A 27 22.05 -12.47 -17.63
N ILE A 28 21.27 -11.90 -18.54
CA ILE A 28 21.67 -10.79 -19.41
C ILE A 28 20.71 -9.63 -19.13
N VAL A 29 21.26 -8.48 -18.74
CA VAL A 29 20.50 -7.26 -18.44
C VAL A 29 20.87 -6.17 -19.44
N TYR A 30 19.88 -5.64 -20.11
CA TYR A 30 20.00 -4.46 -20.98
C TYR A 30 19.48 -3.25 -20.22
N THR A 31 20.34 -2.27 -19.98
CA THR A 31 19.98 -1.05 -19.23
C THR A 31 20.98 0.08 -19.50
N HIS A 32 20.50 1.31 -19.41
CA HIS A 32 21.36 2.49 -19.27
C HIS A 32 21.41 2.88 -17.80
N LEU A 33 22.61 3.07 -17.28
CA LEU A 33 22.79 3.45 -15.88
C LEU A 33 22.64 4.97 -15.69
N PRO A 34 22.21 5.42 -14.50
CA PRO A 34 22.03 6.84 -14.21
C PRO A 34 23.37 7.61 -14.14
N ASP A 35 24.48 6.91 -13.88
CA ASP A 35 25.82 7.46 -13.86
C ASP A 35 26.90 6.40 -14.14
N ASP A 36 28.11 6.85 -14.49
CA ASP A 36 29.23 5.98 -14.86
C ASP A 36 29.84 5.19 -13.69
N SER A 37 29.49 5.54 -12.45
CA SER A 37 30.00 4.86 -11.23
C SER A 37 29.08 3.72 -10.78
N SER A 38 27.89 3.64 -11.31
CA SER A 38 26.92 2.60 -10.99
C SER A 38 27.26 1.24 -11.62
N ALA A 39 26.80 0.17 -11.01
CA ALA A 39 26.93 -1.19 -11.54
C ALA A 39 25.66 -1.99 -11.26
N VAL A 40 25.35 -2.96 -12.11
CA VAL A 40 24.22 -3.85 -11.94
C VAL A 40 24.58 -5.01 -11.03
N TYR A 41 23.72 -5.29 -10.06
CA TYR A 41 23.80 -6.42 -9.14
C TYR A 41 22.56 -7.30 -9.26
N VAL A 42 22.71 -8.59 -8.98
CA VAL A 42 21.60 -9.53 -8.77
C VAL A 42 21.62 -10.00 -7.33
N THR A 43 20.47 -10.09 -6.71
CA THR A 43 20.28 -10.64 -5.37
C THR A 43 19.01 -11.49 -5.30
N GLY A 44 18.98 -12.47 -4.42
CA GLY A 44 17.83 -13.38 -4.31
C GLY A 44 17.93 -14.36 -3.16
N ASN A 45 17.09 -15.38 -3.19
CA ASN A 45 16.94 -16.38 -2.13
C ASN A 45 18.04 -17.44 -2.08
N ASN A 46 19.14 -17.27 -2.81
CA ASN A 46 20.24 -18.23 -2.86
C ASN A 46 21.55 -17.63 -2.35
N PRO A 47 22.36 -18.36 -1.53
CA PRO A 47 23.63 -17.85 -1.02
C PRO A 47 24.61 -17.37 -2.10
N ILE A 48 24.61 -17.99 -3.28
CA ILE A 48 25.49 -17.61 -4.41
C ILE A 48 25.22 -16.17 -4.85
N ILE A 49 23.98 -15.71 -4.75
CA ILE A 49 23.55 -14.34 -5.08
C ILE A 49 23.18 -13.53 -3.83
N GLY A 50 23.77 -13.87 -2.68
CA GLY A 50 23.82 -13.03 -1.47
C GLY A 50 22.62 -13.10 -0.53
N ASN A 51 21.70 -14.08 -0.64
CA ASN A 51 20.55 -14.20 0.29
C ASN A 51 19.84 -12.86 0.55
N TRP A 52 19.47 -12.17 -0.53
CA TRP A 52 18.82 -10.85 -0.50
C TRP A 52 19.74 -9.68 -0.05
N ASP A 53 21.06 -9.83 -0.07
CA ASP A 53 21.99 -8.70 0.03
C ASP A 53 22.08 -8.00 -1.34
N PRO A 54 21.59 -6.77 -1.47
CA PRO A 54 21.45 -6.09 -2.76
C PRO A 54 22.78 -5.67 -3.40
N GLY A 55 23.88 -5.64 -2.64
CA GLY A 55 25.22 -5.28 -3.10
C GLY A 55 26.19 -6.43 -3.24
N PHE A 56 25.71 -7.68 -3.05
CA PHE A 56 26.60 -8.84 -2.97
C PHE A 56 27.12 -9.31 -4.33
N TYR A 57 26.23 -9.54 -5.32
CA TYR A 57 26.63 -10.20 -6.57
C TYR A 57 26.55 -9.24 -7.77
N ARG A 58 27.71 -8.69 -8.15
CA ARG A 58 27.86 -7.77 -9.27
C ARG A 58 27.86 -8.52 -10.61
N LEU A 59 27.14 -7.99 -11.62
CA LEU A 59 27.22 -8.44 -13.01
C LEU A 59 28.48 -7.86 -13.71
N ASP A 60 28.95 -8.56 -14.72
CA ASP A 60 30.00 -8.10 -15.62
C ASP A 60 29.44 -7.16 -16.68
N GLN A 61 30.01 -5.99 -16.83
CA GLN A 61 29.68 -5.07 -17.90
C GLN A 61 30.32 -5.55 -19.20
N LYS A 62 29.55 -5.68 -20.27
CA LYS A 62 30.03 -6.06 -21.60
C LYS A 62 30.18 -4.88 -22.55
N ASN A 63 29.29 -3.89 -22.40
CA ASN A 63 29.31 -2.60 -23.08
C ASN A 63 28.47 -1.61 -22.28
N ASP A 64 28.27 -0.39 -22.79
CA ASP A 64 27.59 0.71 -22.09
C ASP A 64 26.15 0.39 -21.67
N SER A 65 25.52 -0.61 -22.25
CA SER A 65 24.13 -0.95 -21.99
C SER A 65 23.86 -2.42 -21.68
N THR A 66 24.92 -3.26 -21.64
CA THR A 66 24.75 -4.71 -21.45
C THR A 66 25.58 -5.22 -20.30
N TRP A 67 24.88 -5.87 -19.35
CA TRP A 67 25.45 -6.52 -18.17
C TRP A 67 25.09 -7.98 -18.18
N GLN A 68 26.00 -8.86 -17.75
CA GLN A 68 25.71 -10.29 -17.71
C GLN A 68 26.45 -11.02 -16.60
N THR A 69 25.91 -12.20 -16.22
CA THR A 69 26.58 -13.14 -15.34
C THR A 69 26.15 -14.57 -15.63
N LYS A 70 26.96 -15.52 -15.17
CA LYS A 70 26.66 -16.96 -15.18
C LYS A 70 26.73 -17.49 -13.75
N ILE A 71 25.71 -18.23 -13.35
CA ILE A 71 25.55 -18.76 -12.00
C ILE A 71 25.33 -20.26 -12.12
N ASP A 72 26.18 -21.05 -11.52
CA ASP A 72 26.03 -22.52 -11.47
C ASP A 72 25.17 -22.88 -10.25
N LEU A 73 24.04 -23.51 -10.49
CA LEU A 73 23.06 -23.86 -9.48
C LEU A 73 22.70 -25.36 -9.55
N PRO A 74 22.41 -25.99 -8.42
CA PRO A 74 21.88 -27.35 -8.40
C PRO A 74 20.60 -27.48 -9.20
N VAL A 75 20.44 -28.53 -9.96
CA VAL A 75 19.19 -28.87 -10.66
C VAL A 75 18.05 -28.94 -9.64
N ASN A 76 16.86 -28.46 -10.03
CA ASN A 76 15.66 -28.27 -9.22
C ASN A 76 15.71 -27.12 -8.20
N THR A 77 16.73 -26.27 -8.19
CA THR A 77 16.75 -25.04 -7.38
C THR A 77 15.54 -24.15 -7.76
N LYS A 78 14.81 -23.67 -6.76
CA LYS A 78 13.82 -22.60 -6.92
C LYS A 78 14.52 -21.27 -6.65
N LEU A 79 14.86 -20.55 -7.71
CA LEU A 79 15.54 -19.28 -7.66
C LEU A 79 14.50 -18.14 -7.71
N GLU A 80 14.55 -17.26 -6.72
CA GLU A 80 13.87 -15.96 -6.76
C GLU A 80 14.93 -14.86 -6.66
N PHE A 81 14.82 -13.84 -7.51
CA PHE A 81 15.83 -12.80 -7.58
C PHE A 81 15.29 -11.46 -8.06
N LYS A 82 16.05 -10.40 -7.80
CA LYS A 82 15.85 -9.03 -8.28
C LYS A 82 17.19 -8.42 -8.73
N PHE A 83 17.10 -7.30 -9.45
CA PHE A 83 18.25 -6.49 -9.82
C PHE A 83 18.27 -5.19 -9.04
N THR A 84 19.48 -4.72 -8.71
CA THR A 84 19.72 -3.47 -8.00
C THR A 84 20.97 -2.75 -8.56
N LEU A 85 21.21 -1.53 -8.13
CA LEU A 85 22.50 -0.85 -8.31
C LEU A 85 23.34 -0.85 -7.01
N GLY A 86 23.33 -1.98 -6.30
CA GLY A 86 24.10 -2.21 -5.09
C GLY A 86 23.37 -1.95 -3.76
N ASN A 87 22.13 -1.50 -3.79
CA ASN A 87 21.29 -1.32 -2.60
C ASN A 87 19.81 -1.33 -2.94
N TRP A 88 18.91 -1.56 -1.94
CA TRP A 88 17.46 -1.59 -2.14
C TRP A 88 16.83 -0.25 -2.51
N LYS A 89 17.57 0.85 -2.32
CA LYS A 89 17.12 2.19 -2.69
C LYS A 89 17.30 2.47 -4.18
N SER A 90 18.00 1.58 -4.87
CA SER A 90 18.25 1.61 -6.31
C SER A 90 17.90 0.26 -6.97
N GLU A 91 16.79 -0.35 -6.58
CA GLU A 91 16.29 -1.57 -7.23
C GLU A 91 15.67 -1.28 -8.60
N ALA A 92 15.67 -2.29 -9.47
CA ALA A 92 15.04 -2.19 -10.79
C ALA A 92 13.54 -1.96 -10.68
N LEU A 93 13.01 -1.08 -11.52
CA LEU A 93 11.59 -0.79 -11.64
C LEU A 93 11.04 -1.39 -12.96
N ASP A 94 9.75 -1.63 -13.01
CA ASP A 94 9.03 -2.00 -14.23
C ASP A 94 8.77 -0.78 -15.13
N ASP A 95 8.12 -0.99 -16.28
CA ASP A 95 7.79 0.08 -17.23
C ASP A 95 6.79 1.11 -16.66
N TYR A 96 6.15 0.81 -15.54
CA TYR A 96 5.28 1.73 -14.81
C TYR A 96 5.99 2.46 -13.67
N LYS A 97 7.32 2.32 -13.58
CA LYS A 97 8.16 2.84 -12.49
C LYS A 97 7.78 2.30 -11.10
N THR A 98 7.22 1.09 -11.04
CA THR A 98 6.90 0.41 -9.78
C THR A 98 7.90 -0.73 -9.51
N VAL A 99 8.01 -1.11 -8.25
CA VAL A 99 8.85 -2.26 -7.86
C VAL A 99 8.17 -3.55 -8.31
N PRO A 100 8.75 -4.31 -9.26
CA PRO A 100 8.15 -5.53 -9.76
C PRO A 100 8.17 -6.63 -8.69
N LYS A 101 7.35 -7.66 -8.91
CA LYS A 101 7.47 -8.92 -8.15
C LYS A 101 8.86 -9.53 -8.38
N ASN A 102 9.29 -10.42 -7.48
CA ASN A 102 10.51 -11.19 -7.68
C ASN A 102 10.45 -11.95 -8.99
N ASN A 103 11.56 -11.94 -9.75
CA ASN A 103 11.73 -12.90 -10.82
C ASN A 103 11.83 -14.30 -10.20
N SER A 104 11.24 -15.30 -10.84
CA SER A 104 11.18 -16.65 -10.34
C SER A 104 11.54 -17.65 -11.45
N LEU A 105 12.44 -18.59 -11.14
CA LEU A 105 12.87 -19.65 -12.04
C LEU A 105 12.99 -20.97 -11.28
N LYS A 106 12.45 -22.06 -11.84
CA LYS A 106 12.83 -23.41 -11.46
C LYS A 106 13.95 -23.87 -12.38
N VAL A 107 15.15 -24.03 -11.84
CA VAL A 107 16.36 -24.40 -12.58
C VAL A 107 16.30 -25.90 -12.94
N LEU A 108 16.18 -26.22 -14.23
CA LEU A 108 16.08 -27.60 -14.71
C LEU A 108 17.22 -27.99 -15.66
N SER A 109 17.75 -27.02 -16.42
CA SER A 109 18.82 -27.18 -17.39
C SER A 109 19.49 -25.84 -17.62
N ASP A 110 20.56 -25.81 -18.40
CA ASP A 110 21.21 -24.57 -18.83
C ASP A 110 20.16 -23.61 -19.43
N THR A 111 20.13 -22.39 -18.91
CA THR A 111 19.08 -21.42 -19.22
C THR A 111 19.68 -20.03 -19.33
N THR A 112 19.33 -19.30 -20.39
CA THR A 112 19.66 -17.88 -20.56
C THR A 112 18.40 -17.05 -20.41
N LEU A 113 18.40 -16.10 -19.45
CA LEU A 113 17.31 -15.14 -19.24
C LEU A 113 17.79 -13.74 -19.62
N LYS A 114 16.92 -13.00 -20.34
CA LYS A 114 17.18 -11.64 -20.81
C LYS A 114 16.18 -10.67 -20.20
N PHE A 115 16.70 -9.57 -19.69
CA PHE A 115 15.91 -8.52 -19.02
C PHE A 115 16.22 -7.17 -19.65
N SER A 116 15.19 -6.35 -19.87
CA SER A 116 15.33 -4.94 -20.23
C SER A 116 14.86 -4.11 -19.06
N ILE A 117 15.75 -3.30 -18.47
CA ILE A 117 15.44 -2.44 -17.32
C ILE A 117 15.57 -1.00 -17.80
N SER A 118 14.42 -0.33 -17.91
CA SER A 118 14.33 1.06 -18.36
C SER A 118 14.45 2.06 -17.21
N PHE A 119 14.10 1.63 -16.00
CA PHE A 119 14.04 2.50 -14.83
C PHE A 119 14.68 1.84 -13.61
N TRP A 120 15.44 2.64 -12.86
CA TRP A 120 15.99 2.30 -11.57
C TRP A 120 15.34 3.22 -10.52
N LYS A 121 15.10 2.69 -9.34
CA LYS A 121 14.70 3.51 -8.20
C LYS A 121 15.87 4.44 -7.88
N ASP A 122 15.64 5.73 -7.87
CA ASP A 122 16.67 6.73 -7.57
C ASP A 122 16.24 7.55 -6.34
N GLU A 123 17.02 7.44 -5.27
CA GLU A 123 16.82 8.33 -4.12
C GLU A 123 17.25 9.77 -4.41
N LYS A 124 18.06 10.02 -5.48
CA LYS A 124 18.45 11.38 -5.85
C LYS A 124 17.29 12.17 -6.48
N GLU A 125 16.32 11.50 -7.13
CA GLU A 125 15.05 12.15 -7.52
C GLU A 125 14.15 12.47 -6.32
N LYS A 126 14.44 11.90 -5.14
CA LYS A 126 13.75 12.20 -3.87
C LYS A 126 14.24 13.48 -3.17
N ASN A 127 15.01 14.35 -3.80
CA ASN A 127 15.26 15.70 -3.31
C ASN A 127 14.13 16.70 -3.61
N THR A 128 12.90 16.23 -3.67
CA THR A 128 11.73 17.05 -3.39
C THR A 128 11.50 17.06 -1.89
N PHE A 129 12.41 17.71 -1.16
CA PHE A 129 12.19 18.09 0.23
C PHE A 129 10.90 18.90 0.29
N GLY A 130 9.88 18.36 0.95
CA GLY A 130 8.72 19.11 1.36
C GLY A 130 7.76 19.47 0.21
N GLN A 131 7.24 18.50 -0.54
CA GLN A 131 6.09 18.75 -1.42
C GLN A 131 4.77 18.88 -0.65
N ILE A 132 4.80 18.75 0.67
CA ILE A 132 3.57 18.92 1.46
C ILE A 132 3.10 20.36 1.38
N THR A 133 1.93 20.55 0.81
CA THR A 133 1.25 21.85 0.73
C THR A 133 0.52 22.12 2.03
N GLY A 134 0.91 23.18 2.76
CA GLY A 134 0.29 23.58 4.03
C GLY A 134 1.00 23.03 5.27
N ASP A 135 0.30 23.06 6.41
CA ASP A 135 0.86 22.70 7.72
C ASP A 135 0.51 21.26 8.11
N VAL A 136 1.53 20.48 8.49
CA VAL A 136 1.34 19.14 9.03
C VAL A 136 1.93 19.00 10.42
N LYS A 137 1.35 18.12 11.21
CA LYS A 137 1.85 17.68 12.52
C LYS A 137 1.98 16.17 12.53
N TYR A 138 3.05 15.67 13.13
CA TYR A 138 3.30 14.24 13.27
C TYR A 138 3.10 13.81 14.71
N HIS A 139 2.49 12.64 14.89
CA HIS A 139 2.31 11.98 16.17
C HIS A 139 2.69 10.52 16.06
N HIS A 140 3.21 9.96 17.13
CA HIS A 140 3.45 8.52 17.26
C HIS A 140 2.56 7.98 18.37
N LEU A 141 1.58 7.13 18.00
CA LEU A 141 0.60 6.63 18.97
C LEU A 141 0.82 5.15 19.28
N LEU A 142 0.81 4.85 20.56
CA LEU A 142 0.75 3.49 21.11
C LEU A 142 -0.71 3.08 21.22
N SER A 143 -1.00 1.80 20.99
CA SER A 143 -2.34 1.24 21.21
C SER A 143 -2.40 0.32 22.41
N LYS A 144 -3.49 0.43 23.18
CA LYS A 144 -3.82 -0.49 24.28
C LYS A 144 -4.49 -1.78 23.79
N PHE A 145 -4.81 -1.86 22.48
CA PHE A 145 -5.52 -3.00 21.89
C PHE A 145 -4.59 -4.04 21.27
N GLY A 146 -3.27 -4.01 21.57
CA GLY A 146 -2.32 -5.04 21.17
C GLY A 146 -1.88 -5.00 19.70
N ILE A 147 -2.14 -3.89 19.00
CA ILE A 147 -1.60 -3.63 17.67
C ILE A 147 -0.31 -2.81 17.74
N LEU A 148 0.48 -2.83 16.67
CA LEU A 148 1.72 -2.06 16.63
C LEU A 148 1.47 -0.55 16.77
N PRO A 149 2.42 0.17 17.42
CA PRO A 149 2.47 1.62 17.34
C PRO A 149 2.50 2.10 15.90
N ARG A 150 1.97 3.31 15.67
CA ARG A 150 1.97 3.88 14.31
C ARG A 150 2.07 5.38 14.30
N ASP A 151 2.58 5.88 13.20
CA ASP A 151 2.65 7.30 12.95
C ASP A 151 1.31 7.81 12.41
N ILE A 152 0.98 9.01 12.83
CA ILE A 152 -0.20 9.76 12.39
C ILE A 152 0.29 11.10 11.86
N ILE A 153 -0.10 11.43 10.66
CA ILE A 153 0.12 12.76 10.08
C ILE A 153 -1.19 13.53 10.05
N VAL A 154 -1.19 14.75 10.55
CA VAL A 154 -2.37 15.61 10.60
C VAL A 154 -2.10 16.86 9.79
N TRP A 155 -2.84 17.02 8.69
CA TRP A 155 -2.82 18.22 7.86
C TRP A 155 -3.89 19.21 8.34
N LEU A 156 -3.48 20.47 8.45
CA LEU A 156 -4.34 21.57 8.93
C LEU A 156 -4.74 22.47 7.76
N PRO A 157 -6.02 22.87 7.67
CA PRO A 157 -6.49 23.66 6.54
C PRO A 157 -5.92 25.08 6.53
N PRO A 158 -5.85 25.73 5.35
CA PRO A 158 -5.40 27.11 5.25
C PRO A 158 -6.20 28.03 6.18
N GLY A 159 -5.46 28.82 6.95
CA GLY A 159 -6.04 29.75 7.94
C GLY A 159 -6.39 29.11 9.29
N TYR A 160 -5.99 27.87 9.55
CA TYR A 160 -6.23 27.22 10.84
C TYR A 160 -5.75 28.09 12.00
N GLU A 161 -4.51 28.58 12.00
CA GLU A 161 -3.95 29.41 13.09
C GLU A 161 -4.56 30.81 13.21
N LYS A 162 -5.29 31.28 12.20
CA LYS A 162 -5.88 32.64 12.17
C LYS A 162 -7.19 32.76 12.94
N ASN A 163 -7.88 31.65 13.21
CA ASN A 163 -9.18 31.65 13.89
C ASN A 163 -9.25 30.53 14.92
N ASN A 164 -9.02 30.88 16.18
CA ASN A 164 -8.96 29.93 17.29
C ASN A 164 -10.33 29.40 17.74
N GLU A 165 -11.42 30.00 17.29
CA GLU A 165 -12.79 29.57 17.65
C GLU A 165 -13.37 28.59 16.63
N ARG A 166 -12.87 28.63 15.39
CA ARG A 166 -13.39 27.77 14.32
C ARG A 166 -13.07 26.30 14.56
N ARG A 167 -14.10 25.46 14.41
CA ARG A 167 -13.98 23.99 14.45
C ARG A 167 -14.19 23.41 13.07
N TYR A 168 -13.53 22.29 12.79
CA TYR A 168 -13.37 21.73 11.45
C TYR A 168 -13.88 20.29 11.38
N PRO A 169 -14.57 19.89 10.30
CA PRO A 169 -14.78 18.48 9.96
C PRO A 169 -13.45 17.76 9.81
N VAL A 170 -13.47 16.43 9.96
CA VAL A 170 -12.26 15.61 9.91
C VAL A 170 -12.41 14.46 8.90
N LEU A 171 -11.40 14.30 8.05
CA LEU A 171 -11.20 13.13 7.21
C LEU A 171 -10.11 12.23 7.82
N TYR A 172 -10.46 10.99 8.16
CA TYR A 172 -9.52 9.96 8.57
C TYR A 172 -9.17 9.09 7.38
N MET A 173 -7.91 9.17 6.90
CA MET A 173 -7.43 8.51 5.70
C MET A 173 -6.52 7.34 6.05
N GLN A 174 -6.83 6.16 5.53
CA GLN A 174 -5.99 4.97 5.66
C GLN A 174 -4.74 5.10 4.79
N ASP A 175 -3.67 4.37 5.15
CA ASP A 175 -2.38 4.39 4.44
C ASP A 175 -1.77 5.80 4.38
N GLY A 176 -1.75 6.48 5.52
CA GLY A 176 -1.38 7.88 5.68
C GLY A 176 -0.01 8.28 5.14
N GLN A 177 0.93 7.33 5.00
CA GLN A 177 2.23 7.57 4.39
C GLN A 177 2.16 7.87 2.89
N ASN A 178 1.05 7.51 2.21
CA ASN A 178 0.91 7.65 0.76
C ASN A 178 0.16 8.92 0.32
N ILE A 179 -0.31 9.78 1.23
CA ILE A 179 -1.33 10.76 0.88
C ILE A 179 -0.83 12.18 0.59
N PHE A 180 0.34 12.57 1.12
CA PHE A 180 0.82 13.96 1.06
C PHE A 180 2.23 14.12 0.48
N ASP A 181 3.07 13.09 0.51
CA ASP A 181 4.48 13.20 0.15
C ASP A 181 4.94 11.96 -0.59
N PRO A 182 5.41 12.09 -1.84
CA PRO A 182 5.97 10.96 -2.58
C PRO A 182 7.18 10.33 -1.88
N SER A 183 7.89 11.08 -1.02
CA SER A 183 9.03 10.57 -0.27
C SER A 183 8.68 9.55 0.80
N THR A 184 7.49 9.62 1.39
CA THR A 184 6.98 8.66 2.37
C THR A 184 6.11 7.59 1.73
N SER A 185 5.61 7.84 0.52
CA SER A 185 4.74 6.92 -0.19
C SER A 185 5.45 5.62 -0.54
N SER A 186 4.72 4.51 -0.41
CA SER A 186 5.22 3.16 -0.66
C SER A 186 5.74 2.95 -2.09
N PHE A 187 5.24 3.75 -3.05
CA PHE A 187 5.57 3.62 -4.47
C PHE A 187 6.20 4.89 -5.07
N GLY A 188 6.60 5.84 -4.24
CA GLY A 188 7.24 7.08 -4.70
C GLY A 188 6.29 8.06 -5.42
N VAL A 189 4.99 7.81 -5.35
CA VAL A 189 3.92 8.68 -5.83
C VAL A 189 2.89 8.79 -4.72
N ASP A 190 2.44 9.99 -4.41
CA ASP A 190 1.42 10.24 -3.40
C ASP A 190 0.05 10.59 -4.03
N TRP A 191 -0.94 10.73 -3.19
CA TRP A 191 -2.30 11.05 -3.62
C TRP A 191 -2.53 12.53 -3.92
N GLN A 192 -1.58 13.40 -3.62
CA GLN A 192 -1.72 14.86 -3.72
C GLN A 192 -2.98 15.37 -2.99
N LEU A 193 -3.24 14.77 -1.82
CA LEU A 193 -4.47 15.04 -1.08
C LEU A 193 -4.47 16.44 -0.47
N ASP A 194 -3.33 16.94 -0.05
CA ASP A 194 -3.11 18.28 0.50
C ASP A 194 -3.22 19.37 -0.56
N GLU A 195 -2.62 19.19 -1.76
CA GLU A 195 -2.76 20.15 -2.86
C GLU A 195 -4.21 20.26 -3.33
N ASN A 196 -4.87 19.09 -3.44
CA ASN A 196 -6.28 19.08 -3.81
C ASN A 196 -7.15 19.73 -2.74
N ALA A 197 -6.94 19.42 -1.46
CA ALA A 197 -7.69 20.01 -0.36
C ALA A 197 -7.45 21.52 -0.25
N ASP A 198 -6.20 21.99 -0.29
CA ASP A 198 -5.87 23.42 -0.25
C ASP A 198 -6.54 24.18 -1.40
N THR A 199 -6.43 23.64 -2.63
CA THR A 199 -7.05 24.25 -3.82
C THR A 199 -8.56 24.33 -3.71
N LEU A 200 -9.23 23.22 -3.35
CA LEU A 200 -10.69 23.18 -3.25
C LEU A 200 -11.22 24.07 -2.13
N ILE A 201 -10.52 24.16 -0.99
CA ILE A 201 -10.86 25.07 0.11
C ILE A 201 -10.73 26.52 -0.33
N ARG A 202 -9.62 26.91 -0.97
CA ARG A 202 -9.42 28.29 -1.46
C ARG A 202 -10.43 28.70 -2.52
N GLN A 203 -10.89 27.75 -3.33
CA GLN A 203 -11.94 27.99 -4.33
C GLN A 203 -13.36 27.98 -3.73
N GLY A 204 -13.51 27.65 -2.44
CA GLY A 204 -14.82 27.54 -1.76
C GLY A 204 -15.66 26.37 -2.27
N LEU A 205 -15.02 25.32 -2.80
CA LEU A 205 -15.68 24.12 -3.31
C LEU A 205 -15.91 23.07 -2.22
N ILE A 206 -15.06 23.05 -1.18
CA ILE A 206 -15.27 22.25 0.03
C ILE A 206 -15.17 23.13 1.27
N GLU A 207 -15.74 22.67 2.38
CA GLU A 207 -15.47 23.26 3.68
C GLU A 207 -14.00 23.05 4.05
N PRO A 208 -13.36 23.99 4.80
CA PRO A 208 -12.07 23.71 5.42
C PRO A 208 -12.17 22.52 6.38
N ILE A 209 -11.31 21.52 6.18
CA ILE A 209 -11.27 20.26 6.91
C ILE A 209 -9.89 20.01 7.50
N ILE A 210 -9.81 19.21 8.56
CA ILE A 210 -8.58 18.56 9.03
C ILE A 210 -8.48 17.20 8.35
N ILE A 211 -7.28 16.80 7.91
CA ILE A 211 -7.04 15.47 7.36
C ILE A 211 -6.07 14.73 8.27
N VAL A 212 -6.46 13.53 8.70
CA VAL A 212 -5.70 12.65 9.60
C VAL A 212 -5.27 11.42 8.81
N GLY A 213 -4.01 11.38 8.40
CA GLY A 213 -3.42 10.21 7.73
C GLY A 213 -2.93 9.19 8.75
N ILE A 214 -3.47 7.98 8.69
CA ILE A 214 -3.14 6.87 9.59
C ILE A 214 -2.15 5.97 8.87
N TYR A 215 -0.87 5.97 9.28
CA TYR A 215 0.14 5.12 8.67
C TYR A 215 -0.18 3.65 8.90
N ASN A 216 -0.02 2.84 7.88
CA ASN A 216 -0.12 1.40 8.04
C ASN A 216 1.16 0.83 8.67
N THR A 217 1.07 -0.42 9.12
CA THR A 217 2.18 -1.20 9.63
C THR A 217 2.43 -2.42 8.74
N ARG A 218 3.50 -3.18 9.01
CA ARG A 218 3.74 -4.47 8.33
C ARG A 218 2.58 -5.46 8.45
N PHE A 219 1.64 -5.22 9.36
CA PHE A 219 0.44 -6.04 9.56
C PHE A 219 -0.80 -5.49 8.85
N ARG A 220 -0.63 -4.56 7.89
CA ARG A 220 -1.71 -3.91 7.13
C ARG A 220 -2.80 -4.89 6.69
N SER A 221 -2.43 -6.02 6.09
CA SER A 221 -3.42 -7.00 5.59
C SER A 221 -4.23 -7.69 6.69
N SER A 222 -3.72 -7.77 7.92
CA SER A 222 -4.46 -8.29 9.07
C SER A 222 -5.27 -7.19 9.73
N GLU A 223 -4.72 -5.98 9.84
CA GLU A 223 -5.37 -4.82 10.46
C GLU A 223 -6.55 -4.31 9.61
N TYR A 224 -6.49 -4.46 8.29
CA TYR A 224 -7.54 -4.02 7.35
C TYR A 224 -8.41 -5.19 6.86
N GLY A 225 -8.22 -6.38 7.41
CA GLY A 225 -8.96 -7.57 7.04
C GLY A 225 -10.19 -7.80 7.94
N ILE A 226 -10.74 -9.01 7.85
CA ILE A 226 -11.93 -9.44 8.61
C ILE A 226 -11.49 -10.48 9.65
N ASN A 227 -10.96 -10.03 10.79
CA ASN A 227 -10.38 -10.87 11.84
C ASN A 227 -10.19 -10.09 13.16
N ASP A 228 -9.68 -10.75 14.20
CA ASP A 228 -9.48 -10.14 15.52
C ASP A 228 -8.49 -8.96 15.51
N THR A 229 -7.48 -8.99 14.64
CA THR A 229 -6.53 -7.86 14.50
C THR A 229 -7.23 -6.63 13.93
N SER A 230 -8.15 -6.81 12.97
CA SER A 230 -8.94 -5.70 12.44
C SER A 230 -9.91 -5.14 13.47
N LEU A 231 -10.48 -5.98 14.32
CA LEU A 231 -11.29 -5.51 15.46
C LEU A 231 -10.48 -4.64 16.42
N ALA A 232 -9.23 -5.05 16.71
CA ALA A 232 -8.31 -4.27 17.54
C ALA A 232 -7.94 -2.94 16.85
N TYR A 233 -7.70 -2.95 15.55
CA TYR A 233 -7.44 -1.74 14.76
C TYR A 233 -8.64 -0.78 14.75
N LYS A 234 -9.84 -1.27 14.51
CA LYS A 234 -11.08 -0.45 14.57
C LYS A 234 -11.28 0.16 15.96
N LYS A 235 -11.03 -0.61 17.02
CA LYS A 235 -11.06 -0.09 18.39
C LYS A 235 -10.03 1.01 18.62
N PHE A 236 -8.81 0.87 18.11
CA PHE A 236 -7.80 1.91 18.15
C PHE A 236 -8.30 3.20 17.48
N VAL A 237 -8.81 3.12 16.25
CA VAL A 237 -9.30 4.29 15.52
C VAL A 237 -10.44 4.99 16.27
N VAL A 238 -11.41 4.23 16.76
CA VAL A 238 -12.62 4.75 17.41
C VAL A 238 -12.37 5.24 18.82
N LYS A 239 -11.57 4.49 19.63
CA LYS A 239 -11.49 4.72 21.06
C LYS A 239 -10.19 5.38 21.53
N GLU A 240 -9.18 5.44 20.67
CA GLU A 240 -7.89 6.06 21.02
C GLU A 240 -7.57 7.20 20.06
N LEU A 241 -7.48 6.93 18.76
CA LEU A 241 -7.09 7.96 17.76
C LEU A 241 -8.11 9.10 17.69
N LYS A 242 -9.40 8.79 17.49
CA LYS A 242 -10.42 9.85 17.37
C LYS A 242 -10.52 10.74 18.60
N PRO A 243 -10.60 10.23 19.83
CA PRO A 243 -10.55 11.07 21.03
C PRO A 243 -9.26 11.88 21.17
N PHE A 244 -8.10 11.33 20.78
CA PHE A 244 -6.83 12.05 20.74
C PHE A 244 -6.91 13.25 19.78
N ILE A 245 -7.39 13.05 18.55
CA ILE A 245 -7.54 14.11 17.56
C ILE A 245 -8.53 15.18 18.04
N ASP A 246 -9.66 14.79 18.61
CA ASP A 246 -10.68 15.73 19.11
C ASP A 246 -10.18 16.57 20.29
N SER A 247 -9.30 16.01 21.13
CA SER A 247 -8.71 16.73 22.26
C SER A 247 -7.53 17.63 21.86
N THR A 248 -6.84 17.29 20.76
CA THR A 248 -5.62 17.98 20.34
C THR A 248 -5.91 19.10 19.35
N TYR A 249 -6.96 18.92 18.51
CA TYR A 249 -7.29 19.84 17.42
C TYR A 249 -8.72 20.39 17.54
N ARG A 250 -8.97 21.49 16.88
CA ARG A 250 -10.30 22.14 16.84
C ARG A 250 -11.24 21.41 15.88
N THR A 251 -11.64 20.22 16.25
CA THR A 251 -12.56 19.38 15.46
C THR A 251 -14.03 19.67 15.76
N LYS A 252 -14.89 19.27 14.82
CA LYS A 252 -16.33 19.04 15.06
C LYS A 252 -16.50 17.55 15.38
N PRO A 253 -16.67 17.14 16.66
CA PRO A 253 -16.56 15.72 17.06
C PRO A 253 -17.77 14.85 16.65
N GLN A 254 -18.91 15.46 16.28
CA GLN A 254 -20.13 14.73 15.91
C GLN A 254 -19.94 13.96 14.60
N GLY A 255 -20.57 12.80 14.47
CA GLY A 255 -20.43 11.88 13.33
C GLY A 255 -20.67 12.54 11.98
N ASP A 256 -21.62 13.48 11.88
CA ASP A 256 -21.95 14.18 10.63
C ASP A 256 -20.77 14.98 10.03
N PHE A 257 -19.79 15.28 10.84
CA PHE A 257 -18.60 16.02 10.42
C PHE A 257 -17.36 15.14 10.23
N ASN A 258 -17.48 13.83 10.48
CA ASN A 258 -16.36 12.91 10.38
C ASN A 258 -16.54 11.91 9.24
N ALA A 259 -15.48 11.74 8.46
CA ALA A 259 -15.42 10.80 7.36
C ALA A 259 -14.19 9.88 7.48
N VAL A 260 -14.30 8.69 6.96
CA VAL A 260 -13.19 7.75 6.79
C VAL A 260 -12.99 7.42 5.32
N ALA A 261 -11.74 7.26 4.87
CA ALA A 261 -11.47 6.90 3.48
C ALA A 261 -10.20 6.05 3.34
N GLY A 262 -10.09 5.36 2.21
CA GLY A 262 -8.91 4.58 1.87
C GLY A 262 -9.07 3.83 0.56
N SER A 263 -7.99 3.22 0.08
CA SER A 263 -7.98 2.43 -1.14
C SER A 263 -7.76 0.94 -0.87
N SER A 264 -8.26 0.10 -1.77
CA SER A 264 -8.04 -1.34 -1.70
C SER A 264 -8.56 -1.94 -0.38
N LEU A 265 -7.72 -2.62 0.41
CA LEU A 265 -8.03 -3.02 1.78
C LEU A 265 -8.28 -1.81 2.70
N GLY A 266 -7.62 -0.65 2.43
CA GLY A 266 -7.93 0.60 3.13
C GLY A 266 -9.35 1.09 2.86
N GLY A 267 -9.90 0.85 1.67
CA GLY A 267 -11.30 1.09 1.32
C GLY A 267 -12.26 0.15 2.04
N LEU A 268 -11.87 -1.12 2.20
CA LEU A 268 -12.63 -2.09 2.97
C LEU A 268 -12.73 -1.66 4.44
N ILE A 269 -11.60 -1.42 5.12
CA ILE A 269 -11.62 -1.04 6.54
C ILE A 269 -12.27 0.34 6.78
N ALA A 270 -12.19 1.26 5.81
CA ALA A 270 -12.91 2.53 5.89
C ALA A 270 -14.44 2.30 5.85
N PHE A 271 -14.90 1.38 4.99
CA PHE A 271 -16.29 0.97 4.96
C PHE A 271 -16.72 0.35 6.30
N GLU A 272 -15.95 -0.61 6.82
CA GLU A 272 -16.24 -1.28 8.10
C GLU A 272 -16.35 -0.28 9.25
N LEU A 273 -15.41 0.68 9.33
CA LEU A 273 -15.42 1.73 10.37
C LEU A 273 -16.72 2.55 10.35
N ALA A 274 -17.15 3.00 9.17
CA ALA A 274 -18.41 3.76 9.04
C ALA A 274 -19.64 2.84 9.25
N TRP A 275 -19.61 1.63 8.69
CA TRP A 275 -20.72 0.70 8.81
C TRP A 275 -20.98 0.26 10.25
N GLU A 276 -19.93 -0.01 11.00
CA GLU A 276 -20.04 -0.45 12.40
C GLU A 276 -20.23 0.70 13.40
N ASN A 277 -19.80 1.94 13.03
CA ASN A 277 -19.83 3.10 13.92
C ASN A 277 -20.45 4.34 13.23
N PRO A 278 -21.71 4.27 12.76
CA PRO A 278 -22.35 5.35 12.00
C PRO A 278 -22.49 6.66 12.81
N ASP A 279 -22.61 6.57 14.12
CA ASP A 279 -22.69 7.75 15.02
C ASP A 279 -21.34 8.49 15.15
N ILE A 280 -20.24 7.83 14.76
CA ILE A 280 -18.89 8.40 14.80
C ILE A 280 -18.42 8.82 13.43
N PHE A 281 -18.71 8.02 12.40
CA PHE A 281 -18.34 8.26 11.01
C PHE A 281 -19.60 8.10 10.13
N SER A 282 -20.25 9.21 9.82
CA SER A 282 -21.43 9.18 8.96
C SER A 282 -21.12 9.18 7.47
N LYS A 283 -19.84 9.19 7.09
CA LYS A 283 -19.39 9.24 5.70
C LYS A 283 -18.20 8.33 5.49
N CYS A 284 -18.19 7.62 4.36
CA CYS A 284 -16.99 6.90 3.92
C CYS A 284 -16.73 7.06 2.42
N ALA A 285 -15.44 6.97 2.05
CA ALA A 285 -15.03 6.85 0.66
C ALA A 285 -14.14 5.62 0.49
N CYS A 286 -14.57 4.73 -0.39
CA CYS A 286 -13.97 3.43 -0.66
C CYS A 286 -13.44 3.43 -2.09
N ILE A 287 -12.14 3.61 -2.24
CA ILE A 287 -11.48 3.78 -3.52
C ILE A 287 -10.90 2.44 -3.95
N SER A 288 -11.30 1.95 -5.13
CA SER A 288 -10.88 0.61 -5.59
C SER A 288 -10.95 -0.46 -4.49
N PRO A 289 -12.09 -0.57 -3.75
CA PRO A 289 -12.15 -1.32 -2.49
C PRO A 289 -12.12 -2.83 -2.68
N ALA A 290 -11.47 -3.52 -1.75
CA ALA A 290 -11.37 -4.98 -1.71
C ALA A 290 -12.55 -5.62 -0.94
N PHE A 291 -13.81 -5.36 -1.33
CA PHE A 291 -14.99 -5.82 -0.62
C PHE A 291 -15.21 -7.33 -0.66
N ASN A 292 -14.88 -7.96 -1.79
CA ASN A 292 -14.94 -9.40 -1.96
C ASN A 292 -13.79 -9.84 -2.89
N ILE A 293 -12.68 -10.23 -2.30
CA ILE A 293 -11.55 -10.80 -3.03
C ILE A 293 -10.78 -11.78 -2.14
N SER A 294 -10.56 -13.00 -2.64
CA SER A 294 -9.81 -14.04 -1.92
C SER A 294 -10.45 -14.35 -0.55
N ARG A 295 -9.70 -14.11 0.55
CA ARG A 295 -10.18 -14.33 1.93
C ARG A 295 -10.97 -13.16 2.52
N PHE A 296 -11.05 -12.05 1.80
CA PHE A 296 -11.77 -10.86 2.25
C PHE A 296 -13.14 -10.84 1.60
N ASN A 297 -14.22 -10.98 2.38
CA ASN A 297 -15.59 -10.83 1.92
C ASN A 297 -16.44 -10.24 3.04
N TYR A 298 -16.73 -8.94 2.93
CA TYR A 298 -17.56 -8.23 3.89
C TYR A 298 -19.04 -8.15 3.49
N ILE A 299 -19.39 -8.55 2.28
CA ILE A 299 -20.75 -8.44 1.74
C ILE A 299 -21.80 -9.17 2.59
N PRO A 300 -21.56 -10.41 3.09
CA PRO A 300 -22.51 -11.08 3.96
C PRO A 300 -22.85 -10.31 5.24
N PHE A 301 -21.92 -9.50 5.77
CA PHE A 301 -22.17 -8.68 6.96
C PHE A 301 -23.15 -7.55 6.66
N VAL A 302 -23.17 -7.04 5.44
CA VAL A 302 -24.16 -6.06 4.99
C VAL A 302 -25.49 -6.72 4.72
N GLN A 303 -25.51 -7.83 3.97
CA GLN A 303 -26.72 -8.54 3.57
C GLN A 303 -27.50 -9.09 4.77
N ASN A 304 -26.83 -9.73 5.71
CA ASN A 304 -27.44 -10.41 6.86
C ASN A 304 -27.82 -9.47 8.01
N GLN A 305 -27.58 -8.18 7.88
CA GLN A 305 -27.95 -7.24 8.94
C GLN A 305 -29.44 -6.90 8.88
N ASP A 306 -30.20 -7.30 9.87
CA ASP A 306 -31.66 -7.07 9.98
C ASP A 306 -32.03 -5.67 10.42
N SER A 307 -31.06 -4.80 10.74
CA SER A 307 -31.30 -3.44 11.19
C SER A 307 -31.80 -2.51 10.06
N ALA A 308 -32.51 -1.46 10.46
CA ALA A 308 -32.85 -0.37 9.55
C ALA A 308 -31.58 0.19 8.87
N LYS A 309 -31.77 0.78 7.67
CA LYS A 309 -30.72 1.47 6.92
C LYS A 309 -29.91 2.40 7.82
N LYS A 310 -28.61 2.24 7.81
CA LYS A 310 -27.71 3.13 8.59
C LYS A 310 -27.64 4.50 7.96
N GLN A 311 -27.50 5.53 8.79
CA GLN A 311 -27.43 6.92 8.35
C GLN A 311 -25.98 7.28 7.97
N ILE A 312 -25.47 6.65 6.91
CA ILE A 312 -24.14 6.93 6.35
C ILE A 312 -24.23 7.26 4.87
N ARG A 313 -23.29 8.07 4.39
CA ARG A 313 -23.09 8.41 2.98
C ARG A 313 -21.86 7.69 2.47
N ILE A 314 -21.99 6.98 1.36
CA ILE A 314 -21.00 6.06 0.85
C ILE A 314 -20.57 6.49 -0.55
N TYR A 315 -19.27 6.74 -0.73
CA TYR A 315 -18.64 6.91 -2.03
C TYR A 315 -17.87 5.62 -2.36
N ILE A 316 -18.06 5.13 -3.59
CA ILE A 316 -17.31 3.98 -4.14
C ILE A 316 -16.80 4.37 -5.52
N ASP A 317 -15.54 4.13 -5.80
CA ASP A 317 -15.04 4.19 -7.17
C ASP A 317 -14.11 3.02 -7.51
N LEU A 318 -13.99 2.73 -8.80
CA LEU A 318 -13.05 1.75 -9.32
C LEU A 318 -12.43 2.18 -10.64
N GLY A 319 -11.19 1.74 -10.85
CA GLY A 319 -10.58 1.70 -12.16
C GLY A 319 -11.05 0.49 -12.99
N GLY A 320 -10.67 0.47 -14.26
CA GLY A 320 -10.99 -0.62 -15.20
C GLY A 320 -9.78 -1.42 -15.64
N LYS A 321 -8.60 -1.23 -15.04
CA LYS A 321 -7.36 -1.89 -15.43
C LYS A 321 -6.65 -2.58 -14.27
N GLY A 322 -5.79 -3.52 -14.59
CA GLY A 322 -4.93 -4.21 -13.62
C GLY A 322 -5.72 -4.88 -12.50
N VAL A 323 -5.33 -4.65 -11.25
CA VAL A 323 -5.96 -5.26 -10.06
C VAL A 323 -7.43 -4.84 -9.91
N ASP A 324 -7.81 -3.64 -10.36
CA ASP A 324 -9.19 -3.17 -10.26
C ASP A 324 -10.19 -4.06 -11.01
N THR A 325 -9.77 -4.72 -12.09
CA THR A 325 -10.62 -5.67 -12.80
C THR A 325 -11.01 -6.89 -11.95
N LEU A 326 -10.17 -7.25 -10.97
CA LEU A 326 -10.43 -8.34 -10.03
C LEU A 326 -11.33 -7.90 -8.87
N LEU A 327 -11.36 -6.60 -8.58
CA LEU A 327 -12.17 -6.01 -7.51
C LEU A 327 -13.59 -5.65 -7.97
N LEU A 328 -13.78 -5.46 -9.27
CA LEU A 328 -15.05 -5.02 -9.86
C LEU A 328 -16.24 -5.90 -9.45
N PRO A 329 -16.18 -7.26 -9.53
CA PRO A 329 -17.31 -8.09 -9.12
C PRO A 329 -17.73 -7.88 -7.66
N GLY A 330 -16.75 -7.74 -6.75
CA GLY A 330 -17.02 -7.49 -5.33
C GLY A 330 -17.62 -6.11 -5.06
N ALA A 331 -17.24 -5.10 -5.86
CA ALA A 331 -17.84 -3.78 -5.77
C ALA A 331 -19.29 -3.77 -6.27
N ASP A 332 -19.57 -4.44 -7.39
CA ASP A 332 -20.93 -4.55 -7.95
C ASP A 332 -21.85 -5.28 -6.98
N GLU A 333 -21.37 -6.37 -6.36
CA GLU A 333 -22.10 -7.11 -5.35
C GLU A 333 -22.39 -6.26 -4.10
N MET A 334 -21.41 -5.50 -3.61
CA MET A 334 -21.61 -4.57 -2.49
C MET A 334 -22.62 -3.47 -2.82
N ILE A 335 -22.54 -2.87 -4.01
CA ILE A 335 -23.49 -1.86 -4.46
C ILE A 335 -24.91 -2.43 -4.52
N SER A 336 -25.06 -3.66 -5.01
CA SER A 336 -26.35 -4.35 -5.02
C SER A 336 -26.90 -4.56 -3.61
N ALA A 337 -26.07 -5.06 -2.70
CA ALA A 337 -26.45 -5.25 -1.29
C ALA A 337 -26.85 -3.94 -0.60
N LEU A 338 -26.12 -2.84 -0.88
CA LEU A 338 -26.46 -1.51 -0.36
C LEU A 338 -27.79 -1.00 -0.93
N LYS A 339 -28.05 -1.19 -2.23
CA LYS A 339 -29.33 -0.82 -2.85
C LYS A 339 -30.52 -1.60 -2.24
N GLU A 340 -30.33 -2.89 -1.95
CA GLU A 340 -31.32 -3.74 -1.23
C GLU A 340 -31.58 -3.21 0.19
N LYS A 341 -30.57 -2.64 0.87
CA LYS A 341 -30.72 -1.97 2.17
C LYS A 341 -31.33 -0.55 2.07
N GLY A 342 -31.72 -0.12 0.86
CA GLY A 342 -32.40 1.16 0.64
C GLY A 342 -31.50 2.35 0.41
N TYR A 343 -30.17 2.15 0.16
CA TYR A 343 -29.30 3.25 -0.29
C TYR A 343 -29.63 3.62 -1.73
N LYS A 344 -29.60 4.94 -2.01
CA LYS A 344 -29.98 5.50 -3.31
C LYS A 344 -28.80 6.23 -3.94
N GLU A 345 -28.51 5.87 -5.17
CA GLU A 345 -27.50 6.53 -5.97
C GLU A 345 -27.84 8.02 -6.15
N GLY A 346 -26.83 8.89 -6.02
CA GLY A 346 -27.01 10.33 -6.05
C GLY A 346 -27.55 10.97 -4.76
N ILE A 347 -27.94 10.17 -3.75
CA ILE A 347 -28.42 10.68 -2.44
C ILE A 347 -27.42 10.31 -1.35
N ASP A 348 -27.27 9.05 -1.05
CA ASP A 348 -26.42 8.52 0.03
C ASP A 348 -25.44 7.43 -0.45
N LEU A 349 -25.56 7.03 -1.69
CA LEU A 349 -24.59 6.18 -2.41
C LEU A 349 -24.13 6.93 -3.66
N TYR A 350 -22.84 7.01 -3.88
CA TYR A 350 -22.24 7.51 -5.11
C TYR A 350 -21.27 6.47 -5.65
N TYR A 351 -21.48 6.07 -6.89
CA TYR A 351 -20.58 5.12 -7.57
C TYR A 351 -20.03 5.74 -8.84
N LYS A 352 -18.71 5.54 -9.07
CA LYS A 352 -18.07 5.98 -10.30
C LYS A 352 -17.07 4.96 -10.82
N PHE A 353 -17.22 4.60 -12.09
CA PHE A 353 -16.28 3.72 -12.78
C PHE A 353 -15.37 4.53 -13.69
N PHE A 354 -14.05 4.24 -13.65
CA PHE A 354 -13.00 4.88 -14.44
C PHE A 354 -12.29 3.83 -15.31
N PRO A 355 -12.79 3.53 -16.52
CA PRO A 355 -12.32 2.39 -17.31
C PRO A 355 -10.84 2.45 -17.71
N GLY A 356 -10.27 3.66 -17.73
CA GLY A 356 -8.85 3.89 -18.07
C GLY A 356 -7.88 3.82 -16.89
N ALA A 357 -8.38 3.82 -15.64
CA ALA A 357 -7.56 3.94 -14.43
C ALA A 357 -7.06 2.58 -13.94
N ASN A 358 -5.85 2.57 -13.37
CA ASN A 358 -5.23 1.43 -12.70
C ASN A 358 -5.41 1.50 -11.18
N HIS A 359 -5.05 0.41 -10.51
CA HIS A 359 -4.97 0.30 -9.05
C HIS A 359 -3.67 0.91 -8.53
N PHE A 360 -3.55 2.24 -8.58
CA PHE A 360 -2.30 2.92 -8.31
C PHE A 360 -2.50 4.35 -7.81
N GLU A 361 -1.57 4.86 -6.97
CA GLU A 361 -1.65 6.17 -6.32
C GLU A 361 -1.80 7.32 -7.30
N LYS A 362 -1.11 7.31 -8.44
CA LYS A 362 -1.25 8.32 -9.47
C LYS A 362 -2.67 8.41 -10.02
N ASP A 363 -3.26 7.25 -10.32
CA ASP A 363 -4.64 7.21 -10.84
C ASP A 363 -5.64 7.66 -9.76
N TRP A 364 -5.35 7.41 -8.47
CA TRP A 364 -6.16 7.89 -7.35
C TRP A 364 -5.99 9.40 -7.14
N SER A 365 -4.79 9.95 -7.30
CA SER A 365 -4.55 11.40 -7.19
C SER A 365 -5.33 12.22 -8.22
N GLU A 366 -5.50 11.70 -9.44
CA GLU A 366 -6.26 12.37 -10.52
C GLU A 366 -7.76 12.50 -10.21
N ARG A 367 -8.28 11.73 -9.26
CA ARG A 367 -9.71 11.68 -8.91
C ARG A 367 -10.04 11.96 -7.45
N VAL A 368 -9.04 12.17 -6.59
CA VAL A 368 -9.22 12.43 -5.15
C VAL A 368 -10.07 13.67 -4.86
N TRP A 369 -10.05 14.68 -5.73
CA TRP A 369 -10.90 15.86 -5.63
C TRP A 369 -12.40 15.54 -5.58
N ARG A 370 -12.84 14.46 -6.27
CA ARG A 370 -14.24 14.01 -6.24
C ARG A 370 -14.64 13.50 -4.87
N ILE A 371 -13.73 12.77 -4.23
CA ILE A 371 -13.91 12.25 -2.87
C ILE A 371 -14.10 13.39 -1.89
N LEU A 372 -13.21 14.38 -1.96
CA LEU A 372 -13.26 15.56 -1.11
C LEU A 372 -14.56 16.34 -1.29
N ILE A 373 -15.02 16.53 -2.54
CA ILE A 373 -16.30 17.19 -2.83
C ILE A 373 -17.49 16.35 -2.33
N TYR A 374 -17.48 15.04 -2.53
CA TYR A 374 -18.57 14.19 -2.04
C TYR A 374 -18.70 14.24 -0.52
N LEU A 375 -17.59 14.18 0.20
CA LEU A 375 -17.57 14.14 1.65
C LEU A 375 -17.83 15.53 2.29
N PHE A 376 -17.28 16.59 1.73
CA PHE A 376 -17.23 17.93 2.35
C PHE A 376 -17.61 19.09 1.43
N GLY A 377 -18.16 18.79 0.27
CA GLY A 377 -18.51 19.80 -0.74
C GLY A 377 -19.54 20.82 -0.25
N THR A 378 -19.27 22.09 -0.57
CA THR A 378 -20.27 23.15 -0.51
C THR A 378 -21.31 22.96 -1.62
N GLU A 379 -22.40 23.73 -1.60
CA GLU A 379 -23.39 23.68 -2.69
C GLU A 379 -22.77 23.99 -4.06
N LYS A 380 -21.73 24.84 -4.11
CA LYS A 380 -20.96 25.14 -5.32
C LYS A 380 -20.16 23.92 -5.76
N GLY A 381 -19.47 23.24 -4.83
CA GLY A 381 -18.66 22.07 -5.12
C GLY A 381 -19.49 20.88 -5.59
N LYS A 382 -20.58 20.57 -4.92
CA LYS A 382 -21.46 19.43 -5.26
C LYS A 382 -22.01 19.47 -6.69
N ARG A 383 -22.08 20.64 -7.32
CA ARG A 383 -22.48 20.77 -8.74
C ARG A 383 -21.45 20.24 -9.72
N LEU A 384 -20.24 19.88 -9.26
CA LEU A 384 -19.15 19.33 -10.08
C LEU A 384 -19.14 17.79 -10.09
N LEU A 385 -19.89 17.12 -9.24
CA LEU A 385 -20.04 15.66 -9.23
C LEU A 385 -21.08 15.20 -10.24
#